data_6e2c08316e4887c2cab459f4830a2d89
#
_entry.id   6e2c08316e4887c2cab459f4830a2d89
#
_cell.length_a   1.000
_cell.length_b   1.000
_cell.length_c   1.000
_cell.angle_alpha   90.00
_cell.angle_beta   90.00
_cell.angle_gamma   90.00
#
_symmetry.space_group_name_H-M   'P 1'
#
loop_
_entity.id
_entity.type
_entity.pdbx_description
1 polymer ?
#
loop_
_entity_poly.entity_id
_entity_poly.type
_entity_poly.pdbx_seq_one_letter_code
_entity_poly.pdbx_strand_id
1 'polypeptide(L)'
;VPAQKGWDIMLLDRVSLKNEAKGILRGARVSPYLFTLLFMGISLVLTAVSDFVSFDEDMVHNIYYSTGVDLSFLVLHRAFPAALVTFVSILVSLLGVLLNAGYYRYHLAVRRGEEVPYLGLFDGFSFAGKLILLALVQYIFIFLWTLLFIIPGFIAAYRYRFAVYNLCENPDMGVMEAINMSKAQTAGFKWQLFVLDLSFIGWALLGALTAGIGYLWLAPYMTVS
;
A
#
# COMPACT_ATOMS: atom_id res chain seq x y z
N VAL A 1 21.98 -38.18 22.26
CA VAL A 1 21.06 -37.72 21.21
C VAL A 1 20.23 -36.58 21.77
N PRO A 2 20.51 -35.34 21.44
CA PRO A 2 19.50 -34.43 20.94
C PRO A 2 20.13 -33.37 20.01
N ALA A 3 20.09 -33.58 18.71
CA ALA A 3 20.62 -32.62 17.74
C ALA A 3 19.64 -32.40 16.56
N GLN A 4 18.34 -32.41 16.82
CA GLN A 4 17.33 -32.26 15.76
C GLN A 4 16.29 -31.21 16.05
N LYS A 5 16.60 -30.22 16.93
CA LYS A 5 15.69 -29.14 17.33
C LYS A 5 16.04 -27.74 16.77
N GLY A 6 16.92 -27.68 15.78
CA GLY A 6 17.50 -26.42 15.29
C GLY A 6 16.92 -25.86 13.97
N TRP A 7 16.10 -26.59 13.23
CA TRP A 7 15.66 -26.21 11.89
C TRP A 7 14.15 -26.08 11.73
N ASP A 8 13.34 -26.42 12.76
CA ASP A 8 11.90 -26.12 12.82
C ASP A 8 11.59 -24.66 13.24
N ILE A 9 12.62 -23.83 13.24
CA ILE A 9 12.55 -22.44 13.68
C ILE A 9 11.93 -21.63 12.56
N MET A 10 10.67 -21.25 12.76
CA MET A 10 9.95 -20.16 12.10
C MET A 10 9.60 -20.38 10.62
N LEU A 11 8.94 -21.45 10.29
CA LEU A 11 8.01 -21.39 9.17
C LEU A 11 6.84 -20.52 9.60
N LEU A 12 6.69 -19.36 8.95
CA LEU A 12 5.48 -18.53 9.11
C LEU A 12 4.26 -19.41 8.83
N ASP A 13 3.51 -19.77 9.88
CA ASP A 13 2.26 -20.50 9.72
C ASP A 13 1.19 -19.56 9.15
N ARG A 14 1.08 -19.57 7.82
CA ARG A 14 0.14 -18.73 7.06
C ARG A 14 -1.32 -18.97 7.46
N VAL A 15 -1.67 -20.17 7.89
CA VAL A 15 -3.05 -20.49 8.29
C VAL A 15 -3.34 -19.86 9.64
N SER A 16 -2.41 -19.96 10.57
CA SER A 16 -2.50 -19.31 11.89
C SER A 16 -2.60 -17.81 11.76
N LEU A 17 -1.69 -17.16 11.00
CA LEU A 17 -1.71 -15.73 10.73
C LEU A 17 -3.05 -15.26 10.14
N LYS A 18 -3.56 -15.97 9.15
CA LYS A 18 -4.85 -15.64 8.52
C LYS A 18 -6.04 -15.80 9.46
N ASN A 19 -6.01 -16.77 10.36
CA ASN A 19 -7.05 -16.96 11.36
C ASN A 19 -6.98 -15.91 12.46
N GLU A 20 -5.78 -15.56 12.90
CA GLU A 20 -5.55 -14.47 13.85
C GLU A 20 -6.04 -13.13 13.28
N ALA A 21 -5.68 -12.79 12.04
CA ALA A 21 -6.14 -11.60 11.35
C ALA A 21 -7.67 -11.51 11.30
N LYS A 22 -8.36 -12.63 11.00
CA LYS A 22 -9.83 -12.67 11.03
C LYS A 22 -10.41 -12.41 12.43
N GLY A 23 -9.78 -12.95 13.47
CA GLY A 23 -10.17 -12.71 14.85
C GLY A 23 -10.05 -11.23 15.23
N ILE A 24 -8.90 -10.62 14.91
CA ILE A 24 -8.62 -9.19 15.16
C ILE A 24 -9.64 -8.29 14.45
N LEU A 25 -9.91 -8.53 13.17
CA LEU A 25 -10.85 -7.73 12.39
C LEU A 25 -12.30 -7.83 12.92
N ARG A 26 -12.70 -9.00 13.44
CA ARG A 26 -14.03 -9.18 14.02
C ARG A 26 -14.20 -8.53 15.38
N GLY A 27 -13.12 -8.44 16.15
CA GLY A 27 -13.10 -7.81 17.48
C GLY A 27 -12.96 -6.29 17.47
N ALA A 28 -12.69 -5.68 16.32
CA ALA A 28 -12.48 -4.24 16.22
C ALA A 28 -13.79 -3.46 16.47
N ARG A 29 -13.78 -2.49 17.38
CA ARG A 29 -14.93 -1.63 17.69
C ARG A 29 -15.25 -0.64 16.56
N VAL A 30 -14.24 0.01 16.00
CA VAL A 30 -14.37 0.79 14.76
C VAL A 30 -14.25 -0.19 13.59
N SER A 31 -15.26 -0.25 12.72
CA SER A 31 -15.31 -1.23 11.64
C SER A 31 -14.14 -1.08 10.66
N PRO A 32 -13.25 -2.08 10.52
CA PRO A 32 -12.15 -2.04 9.55
C PRO A 32 -12.65 -1.92 8.11
N TYR A 33 -13.82 -2.46 7.82
CA TYR A 33 -14.42 -2.41 6.49
C TYR A 33 -14.91 -1.01 6.13
N LEU A 34 -15.54 -0.30 7.08
CA LEU A 34 -15.94 1.10 6.86
C LEU A 34 -14.73 2.02 6.78
N PHE A 35 -13.68 1.76 7.58
CA PHE A 35 -12.43 2.50 7.48
C PHE A 35 -11.77 2.31 6.12
N THR A 36 -11.74 1.08 5.62
CA THR A 36 -11.23 0.76 4.28
C THR A 36 -12.10 1.39 3.18
N LEU A 37 -13.42 1.40 3.35
CA LEU A 37 -14.33 2.07 2.41
C LEU A 37 -14.06 3.58 2.34
N LEU A 38 -13.86 4.23 3.48
CA LEU A 38 -13.49 5.65 3.55
C LEU A 38 -12.15 5.89 2.84
N PHE A 39 -11.13 5.09 3.14
CA PHE A 39 -9.81 5.16 2.50
C PHE A 39 -9.92 5.00 0.97
N MET A 40 -10.64 3.97 0.51
CA MET A 40 -10.85 3.72 -0.92
C MET A 40 -11.64 4.84 -1.59
N GLY A 41 -12.67 5.38 -0.92
CA GLY A 41 -13.47 6.49 -1.44
C GLY A 41 -12.63 7.76 -1.64
N ILE A 42 -11.83 8.13 -0.65
CA ILE A 42 -10.92 9.29 -0.76
C ILE A 42 -9.87 9.04 -1.85
N SER A 43 -9.27 7.84 -1.89
CA SER A 43 -8.28 7.49 -2.91
C SER A 43 -8.87 7.53 -4.32
N LEU A 44 -10.12 7.07 -4.49
CA LEU A 44 -10.83 7.15 -5.78
C LEU A 44 -11.03 8.60 -6.22
N VAL A 45 -11.45 9.49 -5.30
CA VAL A 45 -11.61 10.92 -5.61
C VAL A 45 -10.28 11.55 -6.01
N LEU A 46 -9.19 11.25 -5.28
CA LEU A 46 -7.86 11.76 -5.62
C LEU A 46 -7.39 11.27 -7.01
N THR A 47 -7.60 9.99 -7.31
CA THR A 47 -7.29 9.43 -8.63
C THR A 47 -8.14 10.10 -9.71
N ALA A 48 -9.45 10.23 -9.49
CA ALA A 48 -10.35 10.88 -10.43
C ALA A 48 -9.95 12.36 -10.72
N VAL A 49 -9.46 13.08 -9.72
CA VAL A 49 -8.92 14.45 -9.90
C VAL A 49 -7.67 14.42 -10.79
N SER A 50 -6.75 13.49 -10.54
CA SER A 50 -5.54 13.34 -11.35
C SER A 50 -5.88 12.96 -12.79
N ASP A 51 -6.78 12.00 -12.97
CA ASP A 51 -7.21 11.52 -14.30
C ASP A 51 -7.95 12.63 -15.06
N PHE A 52 -8.80 13.41 -14.38
CA PHE A 52 -9.49 14.53 -14.99
C PHE A 52 -8.54 15.61 -15.51
N VAL A 53 -7.45 15.89 -14.78
CA VAL A 53 -6.46 16.89 -15.18
C VAL A 53 -5.54 16.35 -16.28
N SER A 54 -5.25 15.04 -16.31
CA SER A 54 -4.42 14.39 -17.32
C SER A 54 -5.18 13.91 -18.56
N PHE A 55 -6.52 14.03 -18.56
CA PHE A 55 -7.36 13.57 -19.66
C PHE A 55 -7.19 14.51 -20.86
N ASP A 56 -6.60 14.00 -21.92
CA ASP A 56 -6.30 14.73 -23.15
C ASP A 56 -6.82 14.01 -24.41
N GLU A 57 -6.64 14.66 -25.57
CA GLU A 57 -7.07 14.10 -26.86
C GLU A 57 -6.34 12.81 -27.20
N ASP A 58 -5.06 12.67 -26.84
CA ASP A 58 -4.27 11.47 -27.11
C ASP A 58 -4.81 10.26 -26.35
N MET A 59 -5.26 10.45 -25.09
CA MET A 59 -5.88 9.40 -24.30
C MET A 59 -7.21 8.95 -24.90
N VAL A 60 -8.06 9.88 -25.34
CA VAL A 60 -9.33 9.57 -26.02
C VAL A 60 -9.09 8.79 -27.30
N HIS A 61 -8.11 9.21 -28.07
CA HIS A 61 -7.73 8.55 -29.31
C HIS A 61 -7.26 7.11 -29.07
N ASN A 62 -6.44 6.88 -28.05
CA ASN A 62 -6.00 5.56 -27.65
C ASN A 62 -7.17 4.67 -27.18
N ILE A 63 -8.12 5.22 -26.42
CA ILE A 63 -9.32 4.50 -25.98
C ILE A 63 -10.18 4.13 -27.19
N TYR A 64 -10.39 5.05 -28.12
CA TYR A 64 -11.14 4.78 -29.36
C TYR A 64 -10.52 3.64 -30.17
N TYR A 65 -9.21 3.67 -30.39
CA TYR A 65 -8.53 2.59 -31.13
C TYR A 65 -8.53 1.24 -30.41
N SER A 66 -8.50 1.23 -29.08
CA SER A 66 -8.44 -0.02 -28.31
C SER A 66 -9.82 -0.64 -28.06
N THR A 67 -10.85 0.17 -27.93
CA THR A 67 -12.19 -0.28 -27.49
C THR A 67 -13.31 0.01 -28.49
N GLY A 68 -13.09 0.90 -29.46
CA GLY A 68 -14.12 1.42 -30.36
C GLY A 68 -15.10 2.41 -29.73
N VAL A 69 -14.87 2.79 -28.46
CA VAL A 69 -15.73 3.73 -27.73
C VAL A 69 -15.25 5.15 -27.97
N ASP A 70 -16.10 6.00 -28.54
CA ASP A 70 -15.83 7.42 -28.73
C ASP A 70 -16.18 8.21 -27.47
N LEU A 71 -15.13 8.73 -26.81
CA LEU A 71 -15.23 9.59 -25.66
C LEU A 71 -14.85 11.04 -25.95
N SER A 72 -14.79 11.44 -27.23
CA SER A 72 -14.38 12.78 -27.65
C SER A 72 -15.26 13.90 -27.04
N PHE A 73 -16.50 13.60 -26.69
CA PHE A 73 -17.41 14.53 -26.00
C PHE A 73 -16.98 14.89 -24.56
N LEU A 74 -16.11 14.05 -23.94
CA LEU A 74 -15.58 14.31 -22.59
C LEU A 74 -14.33 15.20 -22.62
N VAL A 75 -13.68 15.34 -23.77
CA VAL A 75 -12.54 16.25 -23.91
C VAL A 75 -13.06 17.68 -23.87
N LEU A 76 -13.01 18.27 -22.71
CA LEU A 76 -13.10 19.73 -22.59
C LEU A 76 -11.90 20.30 -23.36
N HIS A 77 -12.13 21.18 -24.32
CA HIS A 77 -11.14 21.83 -25.21
C HIS A 77 -10.00 22.60 -24.49
N ARG A 78 -9.60 22.15 -23.31
CA ARG A 78 -8.52 22.66 -22.48
C ARG A 78 -7.54 21.56 -22.14
N ALA A 79 -6.53 21.40 -22.99
CA ALA A 79 -5.32 20.76 -22.53
C ALA A 79 -4.73 21.61 -21.40
N PHE A 80 -4.71 21.09 -20.19
CA PHE A 80 -4.03 21.76 -19.08
C PHE A 80 -2.53 21.82 -19.38
N PRO A 81 -1.82 22.90 -19.00
CA PRO A 81 -0.38 22.96 -19.16
C PRO A 81 0.28 21.77 -18.50
N ALA A 82 1.28 21.14 -19.15
CA ALA A 82 1.99 19.97 -18.63
C ALA A 82 2.54 20.19 -17.21
N ALA A 83 2.96 21.41 -16.90
CA ALA A 83 3.39 21.77 -15.54
C ALA A 83 2.28 21.61 -14.49
N LEU A 84 1.04 21.97 -14.82
CA LEU A 84 -0.11 21.79 -13.91
C LEU A 84 -0.45 20.31 -13.74
N VAL A 85 -0.47 19.54 -14.83
CA VAL A 85 -0.70 18.09 -14.79
C VAL A 85 0.35 17.42 -13.89
N THR A 86 1.62 17.72 -14.10
CA THR A 86 2.72 17.19 -13.28
C THR A 86 2.59 17.60 -11.82
N PHE A 87 2.28 18.86 -11.55
CA PHE A 87 2.08 19.36 -10.18
C PHE A 87 0.95 18.62 -9.46
N VAL A 88 -0.23 18.50 -10.10
CA VAL A 88 -1.38 17.79 -9.53
C VAL A 88 -1.05 16.31 -9.30
N SER A 89 -0.39 15.65 -10.25
CA SER A 89 0.01 14.23 -10.11
C SER A 89 0.97 14.02 -8.94
N ILE A 90 1.95 14.90 -8.76
CA ILE A 90 2.86 14.85 -7.60
C ILE A 90 2.08 15.08 -6.31
N LEU A 91 1.20 16.08 -6.25
CA LEU A 91 0.40 16.38 -5.07
C LEU A 91 -0.48 15.18 -4.68
N VAL A 92 -1.19 14.59 -5.64
CA VAL A 92 -2.03 13.39 -5.42
C VAL A 92 -1.19 12.22 -4.92
N SER A 93 0.00 12.00 -5.50
CA SER A 93 0.91 10.95 -5.07
C SER A 93 1.39 11.15 -3.62
N LEU A 94 1.73 12.37 -3.23
CA LEU A 94 2.13 12.70 -1.87
C LEU A 94 0.98 12.50 -0.88
N LEU A 95 -0.23 12.97 -1.22
CA LEU A 95 -1.43 12.75 -0.40
C LEU A 95 -1.71 11.25 -0.25
N GLY A 96 -1.53 10.46 -1.30
CA GLY A 96 -1.65 9.00 -1.27
C GLY A 96 -0.69 8.36 -0.27
N VAL A 97 0.57 8.80 -0.20
CA VAL A 97 1.55 8.31 0.78
C VAL A 97 1.08 8.59 2.21
N LEU A 98 0.56 9.81 2.48
CA LEU A 98 0.10 10.21 3.81
C LEU A 98 -1.15 9.44 4.25
N LEU A 99 -2.11 9.27 3.35
CA LEU A 99 -3.33 8.49 3.62
C LEU A 99 -3.02 7.01 3.85
N ASN A 100 -2.08 6.43 3.09
CA ASN A 100 -1.62 5.06 3.32
C ASN A 100 -1.00 4.89 4.71
N ALA A 101 -0.21 5.85 5.19
CA ALA A 101 0.35 5.81 6.52
C ALA A 101 -0.75 5.83 7.60
N GLY A 102 -1.78 6.68 7.46
CA GLY A 102 -2.95 6.67 8.35
C GLY A 102 -3.68 5.32 8.32
N TYR A 103 -3.83 4.73 7.15
CA TYR A 103 -4.43 3.40 6.97
C TYR A 103 -3.63 2.31 7.70
N TYR A 104 -2.31 2.30 7.56
CA TYR A 104 -1.45 1.34 8.28
C TYR A 104 -1.49 1.56 9.79
N ARG A 105 -1.45 2.82 10.24
CA ARG A 105 -1.53 3.17 11.65
C ARG A 105 -2.83 2.69 12.30
N TYR A 106 -3.96 2.85 11.61
CA TYR A 106 -5.24 2.29 12.05
C TYR A 106 -5.16 0.77 12.26
N HIS A 107 -4.63 0.01 11.29
CA HIS A 107 -4.52 -1.44 11.41
C HIS A 107 -3.55 -1.89 12.50
N LEU A 108 -2.46 -1.16 12.73
CA LEU A 108 -1.56 -1.40 13.85
C LEU A 108 -2.28 -1.19 15.20
N ALA A 109 -3.07 -0.14 15.33
CA ALA A 109 -3.86 0.13 16.53
C ALA A 109 -4.93 -0.96 16.77
N VAL A 110 -5.64 -1.38 15.72
CA VAL A 110 -6.61 -2.49 15.81
C VAL A 110 -5.94 -3.78 16.29
N ARG A 111 -4.71 -4.10 15.83
CA ARG A 111 -3.95 -5.25 16.34
C ARG A 111 -3.60 -5.14 17.81
N ARG A 112 -3.45 -3.93 18.34
CA ARG A 112 -3.21 -3.68 19.76
C ARG A 112 -4.48 -3.61 20.61
N GLY A 113 -5.66 -3.71 19.98
CA GLY A 113 -6.96 -3.54 20.64
C GLY A 113 -7.28 -2.09 20.96
N GLU A 114 -6.58 -1.13 20.34
CA GLU A 114 -6.80 0.29 20.54
C GLU A 114 -7.94 0.79 19.64
N GLU A 115 -8.67 1.80 20.09
CA GLU A 115 -9.71 2.45 19.30
C GLU A 115 -9.16 3.69 18.59
N VAL A 116 -9.27 3.72 17.27
CA VAL A 116 -8.90 4.88 16.46
C VAL A 116 -10.14 5.38 15.72
N PRO A 117 -10.48 6.67 15.84
CA PRO A 117 -11.60 7.24 15.11
C PRO A 117 -11.33 7.25 13.60
N TYR A 118 -12.38 7.41 12.78
CA TYR A 118 -12.22 7.48 11.31
C TYR A 118 -11.29 8.62 10.84
N LEU A 119 -11.22 9.72 11.62
CA LEU A 119 -10.28 10.82 11.36
C LEU A 119 -8.81 10.42 11.51
N GLY A 120 -8.50 9.32 12.20
CA GLY A 120 -7.15 8.76 12.28
C GLY A 120 -6.55 8.39 10.91
N LEU A 121 -7.36 8.34 9.84
CA LEU A 121 -6.86 8.25 8.48
C LEU A 121 -5.91 9.39 8.11
N PHE A 122 -6.09 10.56 8.72
CA PHE A 122 -5.26 11.75 8.50
C PHE A 122 -4.07 11.86 9.46
N ASP A 123 -3.87 10.91 10.36
CA ASP A 123 -2.76 10.93 11.32
C ASP A 123 -1.38 10.92 10.64
N GLY A 124 -1.28 10.39 9.40
CA GLY A 124 -0.08 10.43 8.59
C GLY A 124 0.45 11.84 8.32
N PHE A 125 -0.41 12.86 8.39
CA PHE A 125 -0.03 14.25 8.19
C PHE A 125 0.83 14.82 9.33
N SER A 126 0.72 14.29 10.55
CA SER A 126 1.49 14.74 11.71
C SER A 126 3.00 14.54 11.56
N PHE A 127 3.42 13.55 10.77
CA PHE A 127 4.84 13.26 10.47
C PHE A 127 5.11 13.16 8.96
N ALA A 128 4.36 13.95 8.16
CA ALA A 128 4.39 13.94 6.70
C ALA A 128 5.81 14.05 6.12
N GLY A 129 6.64 14.94 6.64
CA GLY A 129 8.01 15.13 6.15
C GLY A 129 8.85 13.86 6.23
N LYS A 130 8.75 13.10 7.33
CA LYS A 130 9.47 11.82 7.49
C LYS A 130 8.91 10.75 6.55
N LEU A 131 7.58 10.68 6.35
CA LEU A 131 6.96 9.72 5.43
C LEU A 131 7.37 9.99 3.98
N ILE A 132 7.35 11.24 3.55
CA ILE A 132 7.75 11.63 2.21
C ILE A 132 9.24 11.30 1.99
N LEU A 133 10.09 11.65 2.95
CA LEU A 133 11.52 11.33 2.88
C LEU A 133 11.76 9.81 2.85
N LEU A 134 11.03 9.06 3.68
CA LEU A 134 11.11 7.60 3.68
C LEU A 134 10.72 7.00 2.32
N ALA A 135 9.59 7.43 1.76
CA ALA A 135 9.12 6.99 0.46
C ALA A 135 10.14 7.29 -0.64
N LEU A 136 10.72 8.49 -0.63
CA LEU A 136 11.75 8.89 -1.58
C LEU A 136 13.01 8.01 -1.47
N VAL A 137 13.52 7.80 -0.26
CA VAL A 137 14.72 6.98 -0.02
C VAL A 137 14.46 5.53 -0.41
N GLN A 138 13.29 4.98 -0.06
CA GLN A 138 12.91 3.62 -0.45
C GLN A 138 12.83 3.48 -1.98
N TYR A 139 12.18 4.45 -2.65
CA TYR A 139 12.05 4.46 -4.11
C TYR A 139 13.43 4.49 -4.78
N ILE A 140 14.34 5.37 -4.33
CA ILE A 140 15.70 5.46 -4.85
C ILE A 140 16.44 4.12 -4.67
N PHE A 141 16.37 3.51 -3.49
CA PHE A 141 17.05 2.25 -3.23
C PHE A 141 16.49 1.10 -4.07
N ILE A 142 15.16 0.99 -4.18
CA ILE A 142 14.53 -0.05 -5.01
C ILE A 142 14.89 0.19 -6.48
N PHE A 143 14.83 1.44 -6.96
CA PHE A 143 15.20 1.81 -8.32
C PHE A 143 16.65 1.45 -8.65
N LEU A 144 17.62 1.78 -7.78
CA LEU A 144 19.02 1.43 -7.97
C LEU A 144 19.24 -0.09 -8.04
N TRP A 145 18.56 -0.86 -7.19
CA TRP A 145 18.61 -2.32 -7.23
C TRP A 145 17.96 -2.90 -8.49
N THR A 146 16.85 -2.29 -8.94
CA THR A 146 16.16 -2.71 -10.18
C THR A 146 16.99 -2.39 -11.42
N LEU A 147 17.71 -1.27 -11.40
CA LEU A 147 18.63 -0.88 -12.47
C LEU A 147 19.78 -1.90 -12.63
N LEU A 148 20.23 -2.48 -11.51
CA LEU A 148 21.27 -3.51 -11.55
C LEU A 148 20.73 -4.82 -12.16
N PHE A 149 19.61 -5.32 -11.64
CA PHE A 149 18.83 -6.44 -12.17
C PHE A 149 17.42 -6.42 -11.57
N ILE A 150 16.42 -6.91 -12.32
CA ILE A 150 15.01 -6.98 -11.88
C ILE A 150 14.87 -7.80 -10.59
N ILE A 151 15.54 -8.95 -10.48
CA ILE A 151 15.47 -9.84 -9.31
C ILE A 151 15.95 -9.17 -8.01
N PRO A 152 17.14 -8.51 -7.94
CA PRO A 152 17.54 -7.73 -6.78
C PRO A 152 16.57 -6.60 -6.41
N GLY A 153 15.91 -5.97 -7.40
CA GLY A 153 14.86 -4.97 -7.16
C GLY A 153 13.68 -5.55 -6.38
N PHE A 154 13.19 -6.72 -6.78
CA PHE A 154 12.15 -7.44 -6.03
C PHE A 154 12.59 -7.79 -4.60
N ILE A 155 13.80 -8.29 -4.43
CA ILE A 155 14.36 -8.59 -3.10
C ILE A 155 14.45 -7.32 -2.24
N ALA A 156 14.83 -6.18 -2.83
CA ALA A 156 14.89 -4.90 -2.16
C ALA A 156 13.50 -4.40 -1.73
N ALA A 157 12.48 -4.56 -2.57
CA ALA A 157 11.11 -4.21 -2.22
C ALA A 157 10.63 -4.96 -0.95
N TYR A 158 10.86 -6.28 -0.89
CA TYR A 158 10.56 -7.05 0.33
C TYR A 158 11.42 -6.65 1.53
N ARG A 159 12.67 -6.27 1.31
CA ARG A 159 13.59 -5.84 2.35
C ARG A 159 13.17 -4.55 3.04
N TYR A 160 12.50 -3.65 2.33
CA TYR A 160 12.07 -2.35 2.85
C TYR A 160 10.57 -2.28 3.19
N ARG A 161 9.84 -3.38 3.03
CA ARG A 161 8.38 -3.44 3.17
C ARG A 161 7.87 -2.89 4.50
N PHE A 162 8.54 -3.20 5.61
CA PHE A 162 8.10 -2.82 6.94
C PHE A 162 8.58 -1.43 7.40
N ALA A 163 9.37 -0.70 6.60
CA ALA A 163 9.91 0.58 7.04
C ALA A 163 8.82 1.63 7.29
N VAL A 164 7.75 1.64 6.48
CA VAL A 164 6.60 2.52 6.69
C VAL A 164 5.87 2.15 7.99
N TYR A 165 5.67 0.86 8.25
CA TYR A 165 5.03 0.40 9.48
C TYR A 165 5.83 0.79 10.72
N ASN A 166 7.17 0.62 10.68
CA ASN A 166 8.06 1.01 11.76
C ASN A 166 7.96 2.51 12.05
N LEU A 167 7.89 3.35 11.03
CA LEU A 167 7.73 4.79 11.18
C LEU A 167 6.33 5.17 11.66
N CYS A 168 5.29 4.46 11.23
CA CYS A 168 3.93 4.65 11.74
C CYS A 168 3.80 4.26 13.21
N GLU A 169 4.55 3.25 13.64
CA GLU A 169 4.58 2.78 15.03
C GLU A 169 5.36 3.71 15.94
N ASN A 170 6.47 4.25 15.46
CA ASN A 170 7.30 5.23 16.17
C ASN A 170 7.67 6.40 15.25
N PRO A 171 6.85 7.48 15.22
CA PRO A 171 7.10 8.65 14.38
C PRO A 171 8.39 9.42 14.72
N ASP A 172 8.94 9.23 15.93
CA ASP A 172 10.19 9.88 16.34
C ASP A 172 11.44 9.21 15.76
N MET A 173 11.30 7.96 15.29
CA MET A 173 12.37 7.20 14.66
C MET A 173 12.93 7.92 13.43
N GLY A 174 14.25 7.77 13.21
CA GLY A 174 14.91 8.27 12.00
C GLY A 174 14.56 7.43 10.76
N VAL A 175 14.49 8.07 9.59
CA VAL A 175 14.16 7.40 8.32
C VAL A 175 15.09 6.22 8.02
N MET A 176 16.41 6.41 8.18
CA MET A 176 17.39 5.35 7.96
C MET A 176 17.30 4.25 9.02
N GLU A 177 16.91 4.59 10.22
CA GLU A 177 16.67 3.64 11.31
C GLU A 177 15.47 2.74 10.99
N ALA A 178 14.34 3.32 10.53
CA ALA A 178 13.16 2.59 10.08
C ALA A 178 13.50 1.61 8.94
N ILE A 179 14.32 2.03 7.98
CA ILE A 179 14.80 1.19 6.88
C ILE A 179 15.70 0.05 7.42
N ASN A 180 16.62 0.34 8.32
CA ASN A 180 17.53 -0.66 8.88
C ASN A 180 16.79 -1.67 9.75
N MET A 181 15.80 -1.23 10.53
CA MET A 181 14.89 -2.11 11.27
C MET A 181 14.12 -3.03 10.32
N SER A 182 13.56 -2.51 9.23
CA SER A 182 12.87 -3.32 8.21
C SER A 182 13.80 -4.38 7.60
N LYS A 183 15.07 -4.03 7.33
CA LYS A 183 16.07 -4.99 6.85
C LYS A 183 16.29 -6.13 7.83
N ALA A 184 16.37 -5.83 9.12
CA ALA A 184 16.56 -6.83 10.18
C ALA A 184 15.31 -7.73 10.31
N GLN A 185 14.12 -7.14 10.33
CA GLN A 185 12.85 -7.85 10.44
C GLN A 185 12.60 -8.82 9.27
N THR A 186 13.04 -8.46 8.06
CA THR A 186 12.84 -9.29 6.84
C THR A 186 13.99 -10.27 6.59
N ALA A 187 15.05 -10.25 7.41
CA ALA A 187 16.18 -11.15 7.26
C ALA A 187 15.72 -12.61 7.49
N GLY A 188 15.96 -13.48 6.49
CA GLY A 188 15.55 -14.88 6.54
C GLY A 188 14.09 -15.16 6.14
N PHE A 189 13.21 -14.14 6.12
CA PHE A 189 11.75 -14.32 5.90
C PHE A 189 11.25 -13.86 4.54
N LYS A 190 12.08 -13.27 3.67
CA LYS A 190 11.66 -12.70 2.39
C LYS A 190 10.90 -13.66 1.49
N TRP A 191 11.38 -14.93 1.41
CA TRP A 191 10.71 -15.97 0.64
C TRP A 191 9.34 -16.32 1.23
N GLN A 192 9.24 -16.38 2.54
CA GLN A 192 7.97 -16.68 3.22
C GLN A 192 6.95 -15.57 3.04
N LEU A 193 7.39 -14.30 3.09
CA LEU A 193 6.56 -13.13 2.78
C LEU A 193 6.08 -13.17 1.32
N PHE A 194 6.96 -13.50 0.38
CA PHE A 194 6.59 -13.69 -1.02
C PHE A 194 5.52 -14.79 -1.18
N VAL A 195 5.70 -15.94 -0.54
CA VAL A 195 4.73 -17.04 -0.60
C VAL A 195 3.42 -16.69 0.11
N LEU A 196 3.47 -15.87 1.16
CA LEU A 196 2.27 -15.31 1.80
C LEU A 196 1.48 -14.43 0.81
N ASP A 197 2.16 -13.49 0.14
CA ASP A 197 1.53 -12.64 -0.88
C ASP A 197 0.97 -13.47 -2.03
N LEU A 198 1.70 -14.48 -2.50
CA LEU A 198 1.25 -15.40 -3.53
C LEU A 198 -0.06 -16.11 -3.12
N SER A 199 -0.21 -16.44 -1.83
CA SER A 199 -1.42 -17.07 -1.30
C SER A 199 -2.65 -16.16 -1.30
N PHE A 200 -2.48 -14.85 -1.52
CA PHE A 200 -3.56 -13.90 -1.67
C PHE A 200 -3.92 -13.61 -3.13
N ILE A 201 -3.10 -14.04 -4.11
CA ILE A 201 -3.34 -13.75 -5.54
C ILE A 201 -4.71 -14.23 -5.99
N GLY A 202 -5.13 -15.44 -5.61
CA GLY A 202 -6.46 -15.94 -5.97
C GLY A 202 -7.59 -15.04 -5.46
N TRP A 203 -7.48 -14.54 -4.25
CA TRP A 203 -8.42 -13.60 -3.66
C TRP A 203 -8.36 -12.22 -4.31
N ALA A 204 -7.17 -11.77 -4.70
CA ALA A 204 -6.98 -10.51 -5.41
C ALA A 204 -7.63 -10.55 -6.80
N LEU A 205 -7.50 -11.67 -7.51
CA LEU A 205 -8.19 -11.89 -8.80
C LEU A 205 -9.71 -11.87 -8.65
N LEU A 206 -10.25 -12.54 -7.63
CA LEU A 206 -11.67 -12.48 -7.31
C LEU A 206 -12.13 -11.06 -6.97
N GLY A 207 -11.31 -10.31 -6.22
CA GLY A 207 -11.56 -8.90 -5.92
C GLY A 207 -11.61 -8.04 -7.19
N ALA A 208 -10.72 -8.27 -8.13
CA ALA A 208 -10.71 -7.58 -9.43
C ALA A 208 -11.95 -7.92 -10.27
N LEU A 209 -12.38 -9.19 -10.30
CA LEU A 209 -13.59 -9.62 -11.02
C LEU A 209 -14.88 -8.97 -10.48
N THR A 210 -14.89 -8.54 -9.21
CA THR A 210 -16.02 -7.82 -8.61
C THR A 210 -15.93 -6.30 -8.78
N ALA A 211 -15.24 -5.81 -9.80
CA ALA A 211 -14.98 -4.38 -10.04
C ALA A 211 -14.37 -3.67 -8.80
N GLY A 212 -13.54 -4.38 -8.03
CA GLY A 212 -12.86 -3.85 -6.87
C GLY A 212 -13.65 -3.93 -5.54
N ILE A 213 -14.94 -4.25 -5.55
CA ILE A 213 -15.75 -4.35 -4.32
C ILE A 213 -15.17 -5.39 -3.35
N GLY A 214 -14.63 -6.50 -3.86
CA GLY A 214 -13.98 -7.54 -3.05
C GLY A 214 -12.78 -7.04 -2.25
N TYR A 215 -12.13 -5.96 -2.66
CA TYR A 215 -11.01 -5.36 -1.92
C TYR A 215 -11.41 -4.73 -0.58
N LEU A 216 -12.69 -4.36 -0.39
CA LEU A 216 -13.18 -3.87 0.91
C LEU A 216 -12.95 -4.88 2.04
N TRP A 217 -13.05 -6.17 1.73
CA TRP A 217 -12.79 -7.25 2.69
C TRP A 217 -11.33 -7.72 2.64
N LEU A 218 -10.75 -7.74 1.46
CA LEU A 218 -9.42 -8.28 1.25
C LEU A 218 -8.33 -7.34 1.78
N ALA A 219 -8.44 -6.02 1.56
CA ALA A 219 -7.40 -5.07 1.94
C ALA A 219 -7.13 -5.03 3.46
N PRO A 220 -8.13 -4.89 4.36
CA PRO A 220 -7.87 -4.92 5.80
C PRO A 220 -7.33 -6.28 6.24
N TYR A 221 -7.79 -7.37 5.62
CA TYR A 221 -7.34 -8.72 5.91
C TYR A 221 -5.86 -8.93 5.54
N MET A 222 -5.43 -8.46 4.38
CA MET A 222 -4.02 -8.51 3.96
C MET A 222 -3.12 -7.64 4.84
N THR A 223 -3.60 -6.47 5.27
CA THR A 223 -2.82 -5.51 6.06
C THR A 223 -2.58 -6.01 7.49
N VAL A 224 -3.52 -6.75 8.07
CA VAL A 224 -3.41 -7.31 9.43
C VAL A 224 -2.67 -8.66 9.44
N SER A 225 -2.66 -9.41 8.32
CA SER A 225 -1.94 -10.70 8.19
C SER A 225 -0.43 -10.51 8.12
#